data_aeec4e85933f170489421e5b0bf6765c
#
_entry.id   aeec4e85933f170489421e5b0bf6765c
#
_cell.length_a   1.000
_cell.length_b   1.000
_cell.length_c   1.000
_cell.angle_alpha   90.00
_cell.angle_beta   90.00
_cell.angle_gamma   90.00
#
_symmetry.space_group_name_H-M   'P 1'
#
loop_
_entity.id
_entity.type
_entity.pdbx_description
1 polymer ?
#
loop_
_entity_poly.entity_id
_entity_poly.type
_entity_poly.pdbx_seq_one_letter_code
_entity_poly.pdbx_strand_id
1 'polypeptide(L)'
;MATQTEQSSNRLDTLLTFISELLASYDKLEMSRKRYLLTVLLPALVVFAATIAAAILLTVPILVRLPLPLLGLLIITAAVVYPKIYISQRRIAMENQFHLVMTHMTVLSMTNIDRMEVFRTLATEEEYGVLAEELGHVVHLVDTWNQSLDDACRRRAKEVPSDALADFFERLGYIMGAGQEMKDFLINEQDIMMDQYSTVYEGALDNIEVMKDLYMSMILSMTFALVFAVV
;
A
#
# COMPACT_ATOMS: atom_id res chain seq x y z
N MET A 1 -34.78 -21.84 -8.59
CA MET A 1 -34.98 -20.65 -7.77
C MET A 1 -33.93 -20.48 -6.65
N ALA A 2 -33.32 -21.57 -6.15
CA ALA A 2 -32.30 -21.50 -5.10
C ALA A 2 -30.92 -20.87 -5.53
N THR A 3 -30.52 -21.06 -6.76
CA THR A 3 -29.22 -20.58 -7.28
C THR A 3 -29.13 -19.05 -7.48
N GLN A 4 -30.25 -18.37 -7.70
CA GLN A 4 -30.24 -16.91 -7.83
C GLN A 4 -30.16 -16.19 -6.47
N THR A 5 -30.67 -16.79 -5.40
CA THR A 5 -30.61 -16.21 -4.05
C THR A 5 -29.21 -16.34 -3.45
N GLU A 6 -28.50 -17.42 -3.72
CA GLU A 6 -27.13 -17.65 -3.27
C GLU A 6 -26.14 -16.72 -3.97
N GLN A 7 -26.36 -16.44 -5.27
CA GLN A 7 -25.53 -15.52 -6.05
C GLN A 7 -25.73 -14.05 -5.67
N SER A 8 -26.94 -13.67 -5.22
CA SER A 8 -27.22 -12.31 -4.72
C SER A 8 -26.65 -12.09 -3.31
N SER A 9 -26.68 -13.12 -2.44
CA SER A 9 -26.08 -13.08 -1.10
C SER A 9 -24.55 -12.91 -1.19
N ASN A 10 -23.89 -13.66 -2.07
CA ASN A 10 -22.44 -13.58 -2.25
C ASN A 10 -21.99 -12.22 -2.81
N ARG A 11 -22.80 -11.56 -3.64
CA ARG A 11 -22.54 -10.19 -4.14
C ARG A 11 -22.75 -9.12 -3.06
N LEU A 12 -23.75 -9.30 -2.20
CA LEU A 12 -23.98 -8.38 -1.08
C LEU A 12 -22.87 -8.49 -0.04
N ASP A 13 -22.40 -9.70 0.26
CA ASP A 13 -21.26 -9.91 1.17
C ASP A 13 -19.96 -9.31 0.61
N THR A 14 -19.73 -9.43 -0.70
CA THR A 14 -18.58 -8.81 -1.36
C THR A 14 -18.67 -7.28 -1.35
N LEU A 15 -19.86 -6.71 -1.52
CA LEU A 15 -20.06 -5.26 -1.41
C LEU A 15 -19.91 -4.76 0.02
N LEU A 16 -20.40 -5.50 1.01
CA LEU A 16 -20.26 -5.15 2.42
C LEU A 16 -18.81 -5.22 2.88
N THR A 17 -18.06 -6.23 2.46
CA THR A 17 -16.61 -6.32 2.73
C THR A 17 -15.85 -5.18 2.04
N PHE A 18 -16.18 -4.85 0.79
CA PHE A 18 -15.58 -3.72 0.08
C PHE A 18 -15.87 -2.37 0.77
N ILE A 19 -17.10 -2.16 1.24
CA ILE A 19 -17.50 -0.95 1.98
C ILE A 19 -16.79 -0.88 3.33
N SER A 20 -16.67 -2.01 4.05
CA SER A 20 -15.97 -2.06 5.34
C SER A 20 -14.47 -1.79 5.19
N GLU A 21 -13.84 -2.33 4.14
CA GLU A 21 -12.43 -2.04 3.80
C GLU A 21 -12.23 -0.57 3.40
N LEU A 22 -13.16 0.01 2.63
CA LEU A 22 -13.15 1.43 2.32
C LEU A 22 -13.22 2.27 3.60
N LEU A 23 -14.16 1.95 4.49
CA LEU A 23 -14.31 2.68 5.76
C LEU A 23 -13.06 2.55 6.65
N ALA A 24 -12.45 1.36 6.72
CA ALA A 24 -11.19 1.14 7.42
C ALA A 24 -10.02 1.93 6.79
N SER A 25 -10.01 2.06 5.46
CA SER A 25 -9.03 2.88 4.75
C SER A 25 -9.16 4.37 5.08
N TYR A 26 -10.37 4.87 5.30
CA TYR A 26 -10.58 6.26 5.73
C TYR A 26 -10.04 6.56 7.14
N ASP A 27 -9.92 5.56 8.00
CA ASP A 27 -9.40 5.73 9.37
C ASP A 27 -7.86 5.81 9.38
N LYS A 28 -7.20 5.19 8.40
CA LYS A 28 -5.74 5.20 8.22
C LYS A 28 -5.22 6.41 7.41
N LEU A 29 -6.10 7.28 6.92
CA LEU A 29 -5.70 8.52 6.24
C LEU A 29 -5.24 9.55 7.28
N GLU A 30 -4.03 10.08 7.13
CA GLU A 30 -3.51 11.21 7.93
C GLU A 30 -4.32 12.50 7.74
N MET A 31 -5.11 12.60 6.69
CA MET A 31 -6.03 13.71 6.49
C MET A 31 -7.30 13.55 7.33
N SER A 32 -7.66 14.57 8.10
CA SER A 32 -8.91 14.61 8.84
C SER A 32 -10.08 14.29 7.90
N ARG A 33 -10.97 13.35 8.30
CA ARG A 33 -12.17 12.93 7.55
C ARG A 33 -12.96 14.11 6.99
N LYS A 34 -13.03 15.24 7.74
CA LYS A 34 -13.71 16.47 7.33
C LYS A 34 -13.02 17.16 6.16
N ARG A 35 -11.69 17.14 6.12
CA ARG A 35 -10.91 17.78 5.05
C ARG A 35 -11.04 17.01 3.74
N TYR A 36 -10.97 15.68 3.77
CA TYR A 36 -11.20 14.84 2.60
C TYR A 36 -12.62 15.01 2.03
N LEU A 37 -13.62 14.99 2.91
CA LEU A 37 -15.03 15.13 2.54
C LEU A 37 -15.29 16.47 1.86
N LEU A 38 -14.67 17.56 2.35
CA LEU A 38 -14.81 18.92 1.82
C LEU A 38 -13.99 19.13 0.54
N THR A 39 -12.79 18.55 0.44
CA THR A 39 -11.84 18.85 -0.64
C THR A 39 -12.02 17.95 -1.85
N VAL A 40 -12.49 16.72 -1.68
CA VAL A 40 -12.58 15.72 -2.77
C VAL A 40 -14.03 15.32 -3.04
N LEU A 41 -14.77 14.94 -2.01
CA LEU A 41 -16.11 14.38 -2.18
C LEU A 41 -17.14 15.46 -2.51
N LEU A 42 -17.05 16.64 -1.90
CA LEU A 42 -17.97 17.74 -2.16
C LEU A 42 -17.84 18.28 -3.60
N PRO A 43 -16.64 18.59 -4.14
CA PRO A 43 -16.53 19.03 -5.53
C PRO A 43 -16.93 17.93 -6.52
N ALA A 44 -16.64 16.64 -6.24
CA ALA A 44 -17.09 15.54 -7.09
C ALA A 44 -18.62 15.45 -7.15
N LEU A 45 -19.30 15.66 -6.03
CA LEU A 45 -20.76 15.68 -5.95
C LEU A 45 -21.37 16.90 -6.66
N VAL A 46 -20.73 18.07 -6.57
CA VAL A 46 -21.13 19.27 -7.29
C VAL A 46 -20.99 19.07 -8.80
N VAL A 47 -19.88 18.50 -9.26
CA VAL A 47 -19.67 18.19 -10.68
C VAL A 47 -20.72 17.19 -11.19
N PHE A 48 -21.04 16.16 -10.41
CA PHE A 48 -22.09 15.20 -10.75
C PHE A 48 -23.47 15.87 -10.86
N ALA A 49 -23.84 16.70 -9.90
CA ALA A 49 -25.10 17.44 -9.95
C ALA A 49 -25.15 18.40 -11.16
N ALA A 50 -24.03 19.04 -11.49
CA ALA A 50 -23.90 19.88 -12.66
C ALA A 50 -24.04 19.11 -13.98
N THR A 51 -23.49 17.89 -14.08
CA THR A 51 -23.63 17.03 -15.28
C THR A 51 -25.07 16.56 -15.47
N ILE A 52 -25.77 16.24 -14.38
CA ILE A 52 -27.22 15.91 -14.44
C ILE A 52 -28.05 17.16 -14.85
N ALA A 53 -27.80 18.29 -14.23
CA ALA A 53 -28.49 19.52 -14.57
C ALA A 53 -28.27 19.94 -16.04
N ALA A 54 -27.05 19.83 -16.53
CA ALA A 54 -26.69 20.05 -17.92
C ALA A 54 -27.42 19.10 -18.88
N ALA A 55 -27.53 17.80 -18.51
CA ALA A 55 -28.24 16.80 -19.30
C ALA A 55 -29.77 17.08 -19.39
N ILE A 56 -30.34 17.76 -18.40
CA ILE A 56 -31.77 18.09 -18.34
C ILE A 56 -32.06 19.45 -19.04
N LEU A 57 -31.20 20.45 -18.79
CA LEU A 57 -31.42 21.83 -19.26
C LEU A 57 -31.01 22.08 -20.72
N LEU A 58 -29.94 21.40 -21.17
CA LEU A 58 -29.45 21.52 -22.54
C LEU A 58 -30.28 20.66 -23.49
N THR A 59 -30.84 21.27 -24.52
CA THR A 59 -31.53 20.61 -25.66
C THR A 59 -30.52 19.98 -26.62
N VAL A 60 -29.66 19.08 -26.09
CA VAL A 60 -28.61 18.39 -26.86
C VAL A 60 -29.15 17.09 -27.46
N PRO A 61 -28.66 16.65 -28.62
CA PRO A 61 -29.06 15.38 -29.23
C PRO A 61 -28.82 14.20 -28.25
N ILE A 62 -29.71 13.22 -28.31
CA ILE A 62 -29.78 12.09 -27.39
C ILE A 62 -28.45 11.35 -27.26
N LEU A 63 -27.65 11.38 -28.34
CA LEU A 63 -26.33 10.74 -28.43
C LEU A 63 -25.28 11.35 -27.46
N VAL A 64 -25.43 12.63 -27.09
CA VAL A 64 -24.56 13.36 -26.15
C VAL A 64 -25.17 13.39 -24.74
N ARG A 65 -26.50 13.32 -24.66
CA ARG A 65 -27.23 13.38 -23.39
C ARG A 65 -27.02 12.15 -22.50
N LEU A 66 -26.81 10.99 -23.11
CA LEU A 66 -26.67 9.70 -22.43
C LEU A 66 -25.28 9.51 -21.77
N PRO A 67 -24.14 9.87 -22.38
CA PRO A 67 -22.82 9.75 -21.76
C PRO A 67 -22.53 10.79 -20.67
N LEU A 68 -23.24 11.93 -20.63
CA LEU A 68 -22.97 13.01 -19.68
C LEU A 68 -23.13 12.59 -18.19
N PRO A 69 -24.27 12.00 -17.77
CA PRO A 69 -24.43 11.52 -16.40
C PRO A 69 -23.51 10.32 -16.08
N LEU A 70 -23.16 9.50 -17.10
CA LEU A 70 -22.23 8.38 -16.95
C LEU A 70 -20.81 8.86 -16.61
N LEU A 71 -20.40 9.98 -17.20
CA LEU A 71 -19.11 10.63 -16.91
C LEU A 71 -19.09 11.21 -15.50
N GLY A 72 -20.18 11.80 -15.04
CA GLY A 72 -20.34 12.25 -13.66
C GLY A 72 -20.29 11.11 -12.64
N LEU A 73 -20.91 9.96 -12.95
CA LEU A 73 -20.85 8.76 -12.13
C LEU A 73 -19.42 8.21 -12.01
N LEU A 74 -18.67 8.24 -13.12
CA LEU A 74 -17.26 7.81 -13.15
C LEU A 74 -16.37 8.68 -12.26
N ILE A 75 -16.61 10.00 -12.24
CA ILE A 75 -15.88 10.93 -11.37
C ILE A 75 -16.15 10.64 -9.88
N ILE A 76 -17.41 10.39 -9.52
CA ILE A 76 -17.75 10.03 -8.12
C ILE A 76 -17.10 8.71 -7.71
N THR A 77 -17.18 7.69 -8.57
CA THR A 77 -16.55 6.39 -8.27
C THR A 77 -15.04 6.52 -8.13
N ALA A 78 -14.37 7.29 -8.98
CA ALA A 78 -12.94 7.59 -8.87
C ALA A 78 -12.62 8.33 -7.55
N ALA A 79 -13.42 9.31 -7.15
CA ALA A 79 -13.24 10.03 -5.89
C ALA A 79 -13.40 9.13 -4.67
N VAL A 80 -14.32 8.17 -4.69
CA VAL A 80 -14.54 7.22 -3.59
C VAL A 80 -13.42 6.19 -3.49
N VAL A 81 -12.86 5.76 -4.63
CA VAL A 81 -11.79 4.73 -4.68
C VAL A 81 -10.40 5.35 -4.44
N TYR A 82 -10.23 6.65 -4.67
CA TYR A 82 -8.96 7.35 -4.55
C TYR A 82 -8.20 7.08 -3.22
N PRO A 83 -8.82 7.15 -2.02
CA PRO A 83 -8.10 6.90 -0.78
C PRO A 83 -7.53 5.48 -0.67
N LYS A 84 -8.26 4.48 -1.17
CA LYS A 84 -7.76 3.09 -1.19
C LYS A 84 -6.51 2.96 -2.07
N ILE A 85 -6.50 3.60 -3.22
CA ILE A 85 -5.35 3.62 -4.13
C ILE A 85 -4.16 4.34 -3.48
N TYR A 86 -4.40 5.49 -2.86
CA TYR A 86 -3.35 6.28 -2.19
C TYR A 86 -2.68 5.50 -1.05
N ILE A 87 -3.47 4.86 -0.17
CA ILE A 87 -2.94 4.04 0.92
C ILE A 87 -2.21 2.82 0.39
N SER A 88 -2.74 2.17 -0.65
CA SER A 88 -2.07 1.03 -1.28
C SER A 88 -0.72 1.40 -1.90
N GLN A 89 -0.62 2.56 -2.54
CA GLN A 89 0.65 3.06 -3.08
C GLN A 89 1.65 3.39 -1.97
N ARG A 90 1.21 4.03 -0.88
CA ARG A 90 2.07 4.28 0.29
C ARG A 90 2.59 2.98 0.91
N ARG A 91 1.70 1.99 1.07
CA ARG A 91 2.06 0.65 1.57
C ARG A 91 3.14 0.00 0.71
N ILE A 92 2.94 -0.05 -0.61
CA ILE A 92 3.91 -0.62 -1.56
C ILE A 92 5.24 0.13 -1.51
N ALA A 93 5.21 1.46 -1.43
CA ALA A 93 6.43 2.26 -1.31
C ALA A 93 7.21 1.96 -0.03
N MET A 94 6.51 1.77 1.11
CA MET A 94 7.12 1.36 2.37
C MET A 94 7.75 -0.04 2.27
N GLU A 95 7.01 -1.01 1.75
CA GLU A 95 7.45 -2.41 1.65
C GLU A 95 8.68 -2.56 0.73
N ASN A 96 8.73 -1.81 -0.36
CA ASN A 96 9.85 -1.85 -1.30
C ASN A 96 11.17 -1.35 -0.71
N GLN A 97 11.13 -0.39 0.20
CA GLN A 97 12.33 0.21 0.79
C GLN A 97 12.65 -0.35 2.19
N PHE A 98 11.76 -1.16 2.74
CA PHE A 98 11.85 -1.63 4.12
C PHE A 98 13.14 -2.39 4.42
N HIS A 99 13.57 -3.26 3.51
CA HIS A 99 14.81 -4.01 3.64
C HIS A 99 16.05 -3.11 3.72
N LEU A 100 16.07 -2.01 2.97
CA LEU A 100 17.17 -1.05 2.95
C LEU A 100 17.26 -0.29 4.29
N VAL A 101 16.12 0.19 4.78
CA VAL A 101 16.03 0.87 6.09
C VAL A 101 16.41 -0.08 7.22
N MET A 102 15.97 -1.34 7.17
CA MET A 102 16.35 -2.37 8.14
C MET A 102 17.85 -2.61 8.16
N THR A 103 18.48 -2.76 7.01
CA THR A 103 19.93 -2.93 6.90
C THR A 103 20.67 -1.74 7.49
N HIS A 104 20.25 -0.52 7.16
CA HIS A 104 20.87 0.70 7.68
C HIS A 104 20.65 0.85 9.20
N MET A 105 19.44 0.55 9.68
CA MET A 105 19.14 0.55 11.12
C MET A 105 20.00 -0.45 11.87
N THR A 106 20.21 -1.65 11.31
CA THR A 106 21.08 -2.69 11.88
C THR A 106 22.53 -2.21 11.95
N VAL A 107 23.06 -1.66 10.86
CA VAL A 107 24.45 -1.15 10.81
C VAL A 107 24.64 -0.01 11.83
N LEU A 108 23.71 0.93 11.91
CA LEU A 108 23.77 2.02 12.89
C LEU A 108 23.68 1.49 14.33
N SER A 109 22.87 0.48 14.59
CA SER A 109 22.74 -0.11 15.92
C SER A 109 23.98 -0.91 16.36
N MET A 110 24.82 -1.35 15.42
CA MET A 110 26.12 -1.96 15.70
C MET A 110 27.18 -0.95 16.15
N THR A 111 26.99 0.32 15.82
CA THR A 111 27.80 1.42 16.33
C THR A 111 27.30 1.78 17.73
N ASN A 112 28.15 2.39 18.55
CA ASN A 112 27.79 2.70 19.93
C ASN A 112 26.94 4.00 20.03
N ILE A 113 25.93 4.13 19.14
CA ILE A 113 25.02 5.26 19.02
C ILE A 113 23.76 4.98 19.86
N ASP A 114 23.18 6.02 20.44
CA ASP A 114 21.93 5.91 21.17
C ASP A 114 20.77 5.48 20.25
N ARG A 115 19.88 4.64 20.79
CA ARG A 115 18.74 4.10 20.05
C ARG A 115 17.88 5.19 19.40
N MET A 116 17.68 6.29 20.09
CA MET A 116 16.90 7.41 19.58
C MET A 116 17.62 8.12 18.42
N GLU A 117 18.95 8.21 18.47
CA GLU A 117 19.74 8.82 17.40
C GLU A 117 19.73 7.99 16.11
N VAL A 118 19.60 6.65 16.21
CA VAL A 118 19.38 5.78 15.04
C VAL A 118 18.08 6.18 14.33
N PHE A 119 16.99 6.36 15.06
CA PHE A 119 15.72 6.81 14.47
C PHE A 119 15.81 8.20 13.86
N ARG A 120 16.48 9.15 14.53
CA ARG A 120 16.66 10.51 14.00
C ARG A 120 17.46 10.53 12.71
N THR A 121 18.55 9.78 12.66
CA THR A 121 19.38 9.69 11.47
C THR A 121 18.59 9.18 10.29
N LEU A 122 17.86 8.07 10.45
CA LEU A 122 17.06 7.49 9.39
C LEU A 122 15.85 8.34 9.00
N ALA A 123 15.27 9.09 9.94
CA ALA A 123 14.16 10.00 9.68
C ALA A 123 14.56 11.23 8.85
N THR A 124 15.85 11.58 8.82
CA THR A 124 16.36 12.72 8.03
C THR A 124 16.82 12.34 6.63
N GLU A 125 16.91 11.06 6.32
CA GLU A 125 17.35 10.56 5.01
C GLU A 125 16.21 10.63 3.98
N GLU A 126 16.30 11.55 3.05
CA GLU A 126 15.30 11.75 1.99
C GLU A 126 15.14 10.53 1.08
N GLU A 127 16.19 9.69 0.95
CA GLU A 127 16.18 8.49 0.12
C GLU A 127 15.11 7.48 0.56
N TYR A 128 14.75 7.45 1.84
CA TYR A 128 13.73 6.53 2.38
C TYR A 128 12.30 7.06 2.25
N GLY A 129 12.11 8.28 1.77
CA GLY A 129 10.80 8.84 1.45
C GLY A 129 9.75 8.60 2.53
N VAL A 130 8.75 7.78 2.24
CA VAL A 130 7.64 7.52 3.16
C VAL A 130 8.09 6.80 4.44
N LEU A 131 9.12 5.96 4.41
CA LEU A 131 9.66 5.32 5.61
C LEU A 131 10.38 6.31 6.53
N ALA A 132 11.13 7.27 5.97
CA ALA A 132 11.73 8.35 6.77
C ALA A 132 10.65 9.16 7.50
N GLU A 133 9.52 9.43 6.82
CA GLU A 133 8.36 10.10 7.38
C GLU A 133 7.77 9.32 8.58
N GLU A 134 7.61 8.00 8.45
CA GLU A 134 7.11 7.12 9.50
C GLU A 134 8.05 7.06 10.72
N LEU A 135 9.36 6.96 10.48
CA LEU A 135 10.37 7.05 11.54
C LEU A 135 10.36 8.44 12.20
N GLY A 136 10.19 9.50 11.42
CA GLY A 136 10.01 10.87 11.90
C GLY A 136 8.81 11.04 12.82
N HIS A 137 7.71 10.33 12.56
CA HIS A 137 6.55 10.31 13.46
C HIS A 137 6.87 9.66 14.81
N VAL A 138 7.67 8.58 14.83
CA VAL A 138 8.15 7.97 16.08
C VAL A 138 9.02 8.97 16.85
N VAL A 139 9.97 9.62 16.18
CA VAL A 139 10.83 10.68 16.76
C VAL A 139 9.98 11.81 17.35
N HIS A 140 8.98 12.26 16.62
CA HIS A 140 8.06 13.32 17.08
C HIS A 140 7.27 12.91 18.33
N LEU A 141 6.83 11.67 18.45
CA LEU A 141 6.15 11.18 19.66
C LEU A 141 7.06 11.20 20.88
N VAL A 142 8.33 10.86 20.72
CA VAL A 142 9.31 10.91 21.80
C VAL A 142 9.65 12.36 22.17
N ASP A 143 10.01 13.19 21.19
CA ASP A 143 10.51 14.56 21.44
C ASP A 143 9.41 15.52 21.90
N THR A 144 8.20 15.41 21.35
CA THR A 144 7.11 16.35 21.62
C THR A 144 6.20 15.87 22.75
N TRP A 145 5.93 14.56 22.81
CA TRP A 145 4.99 14.00 23.78
C TRP A 145 5.70 13.31 24.95
N ASN A 146 7.03 13.34 24.99
CA ASN A 146 7.88 12.75 26.02
C ASN A 146 7.53 11.27 26.31
N GLN A 147 7.14 10.54 25.27
CA GLN A 147 6.88 9.10 25.33
C GLN A 147 8.21 8.34 25.28
N SER A 148 8.23 7.15 25.92
CA SER A 148 9.35 6.24 25.72
C SER A 148 9.40 5.73 24.27
N LEU A 149 10.59 5.41 23.76
CA LEU A 149 10.75 4.95 22.39
C LEU A 149 9.95 3.67 22.09
N ASP A 150 9.87 2.76 23.08
CA ASP A 150 9.08 1.52 22.98
C ASP A 150 7.56 1.80 22.90
N ASP A 151 7.05 2.75 23.67
CA ASP A 151 5.63 3.16 23.60
C ASP A 151 5.33 3.90 22.29
N ALA A 152 6.24 4.74 21.83
CA ALA A 152 6.11 5.46 20.56
C ALA A 152 6.04 4.47 19.37
N CYS A 153 6.89 3.44 19.34
CA CYS A 153 6.86 2.39 18.34
C CYS A 153 5.52 1.62 18.38
N ARG A 154 5.09 1.16 19.55
CA ARG A 154 3.80 0.44 19.72
C ARG A 154 2.60 1.29 19.35
N ARG A 155 2.65 2.59 19.60
CA ARG A 155 1.59 3.51 19.20
C ARG A 155 1.56 3.68 17.68
N ARG A 156 2.73 3.90 17.05
CA ARG A 156 2.81 4.08 15.60
C ARG A 156 2.42 2.81 14.86
N ALA A 157 2.74 1.62 15.37
CA ALA A 157 2.33 0.34 14.82
C ALA A 157 0.84 0.24 14.52
N LYS A 158 -0.02 0.88 15.33
CA LYS A 158 -1.49 0.85 15.15
C LYS A 158 -1.99 1.78 14.02
N GLU A 159 -1.18 2.76 13.63
CA GLU A 159 -1.58 3.83 12.70
C GLU A 159 -0.96 3.63 11.30
N VAL A 160 0.17 2.92 11.20
CA VAL A 160 0.89 2.66 9.95
C VAL A 160 0.05 1.82 8.98
N PRO A 161 0.01 2.18 7.69
CA PRO A 161 -0.76 1.44 6.69
C PRO A 161 -0.10 0.13 6.23
N SER A 162 1.22 -0.04 6.38
CA SER A 162 1.94 -1.27 6.05
C SER A 162 1.88 -2.26 7.20
N ASP A 163 1.36 -3.47 6.94
CA ASP A 163 1.25 -4.52 7.95
C ASP A 163 2.65 -5.02 8.37
N ALA A 164 3.61 -5.07 7.43
CA ALA A 164 4.99 -5.46 7.72
C ALA A 164 5.69 -4.46 8.67
N LEU A 165 5.54 -3.16 8.40
CA LEU A 165 6.11 -2.12 9.24
C LEU A 165 5.39 -2.02 10.60
N ALA A 166 4.08 -2.25 10.63
CA ALA A 166 3.30 -2.29 11.86
C ALA A 166 3.79 -3.42 12.79
N ASP A 167 3.92 -4.63 12.26
CA ASP A 167 4.42 -5.79 12.98
C ASP A 167 5.87 -5.58 13.48
N PHE A 168 6.71 -5.00 12.64
CA PHE A 168 8.07 -4.62 13.02
C PHE A 168 8.10 -3.64 14.20
N PHE A 169 7.33 -2.54 14.12
CA PHE A 169 7.29 -1.55 15.22
C PHE A 169 6.70 -2.13 16.51
N GLU A 170 5.71 -3.01 16.40
CA GLU A 170 5.12 -3.67 17.57
C GLU A 170 6.14 -4.58 18.26
N ARG A 171 6.83 -5.45 17.49
CA ARG A 171 7.88 -6.35 18.01
C ARG A 171 9.06 -5.58 18.57
N LEU A 172 9.53 -4.55 17.85
CA LEU A 172 10.63 -3.69 18.31
C LEU A 172 10.26 -2.99 19.63
N GLY A 173 9.06 -2.43 19.71
CA GLY A 173 8.57 -1.79 20.95
C GLY A 173 8.46 -2.77 22.10
N TYR A 174 8.00 -4.01 21.84
CA TYR A 174 7.92 -5.04 22.88
C TYR A 174 9.30 -5.43 23.42
N ILE A 175 10.27 -5.64 22.54
CA ILE A 175 11.63 -6.03 22.90
C ILE A 175 12.36 -4.94 23.66
N MET A 176 12.26 -3.68 23.23
CA MET A 176 12.83 -2.54 23.95
C MET A 176 12.18 -2.37 25.32
N GLY A 177 10.86 -2.52 25.44
CA GLY A 177 10.13 -2.47 26.71
C GLY A 177 10.49 -3.62 27.66
N ALA A 178 10.89 -4.80 27.12
CA ALA A 178 11.42 -5.92 27.89
C ALA A 178 12.90 -5.74 28.32
N GLY A 179 13.55 -4.64 27.95
CA GLY A 179 14.94 -4.34 28.28
C GLY A 179 15.97 -5.10 27.45
N GLN A 180 15.56 -5.70 26.33
CA GLN A 180 16.47 -6.36 25.41
C GLN A 180 17.21 -5.34 24.53
N GLU A 181 18.36 -5.74 23.99
CA GLU A 181 19.12 -4.90 23.09
C GLU A 181 18.48 -4.83 21.69
N MET A 182 18.23 -3.62 21.21
CA MET A 182 17.71 -3.36 19.87
C MET A 182 18.57 -4.00 18.78
N LYS A 183 19.88 -3.98 18.96
CA LYS A 183 20.88 -4.56 18.06
C LYS A 183 20.62 -6.05 17.79
N ASP A 184 20.45 -6.86 18.84
CA ASP A 184 20.27 -8.30 18.70
C ASP A 184 18.97 -8.65 17.97
N PHE A 185 17.93 -7.88 18.25
CA PHE A 185 16.67 -7.99 17.53
C PHE A 185 16.83 -7.66 16.04
N LEU A 186 17.49 -6.55 15.73
CA LEU A 186 17.66 -6.11 14.34
C LEU A 186 18.50 -7.08 13.51
N ILE A 187 19.53 -7.67 14.09
CA ILE A 187 20.33 -8.70 13.41
C ILE A 187 19.46 -9.92 13.06
N ASN A 188 18.71 -10.43 14.03
CA ASN A 188 17.83 -11.57 13.81
C ASN A 188 16.72 -11.26 12.79
N GLU A 189 16.16 -10.06 12.84
CA GLU A 189 15.13 -9.62 11.92
C GLU A 189 15.66 -9.47 10.49
N GLN A 190 16.88 -8.96 10.35
CA GLN A 190 17.55 -8.84 9.06
C GLN A 190 17.79 -10.21 8.42
N ASP A 191 18.21 -11.21 9.18
CA ASP A 191 18.41 -12.57 8.69
C ASP A 191 17.10 -13.17 8.16
N ILE A 192 15.99 -13.00 8.89
CA ILE A 192 14.66 -13.45 8.47
C ILE A 192 14.22 -12.73 7.19
N MET A 193 14.42 -11.42 7.11
CA MET A 193 14.06 -10.61 5.94
C MET A 193 14.88 -11.01 4.70
N MET A 194 16.17 -11.27 4.86
CA MET A 194 17.04 -11.70 3.76
C MET A 194 16.63 -13.08 3.22
N ASP A 195 16.23 -14.00 4.09
CA ASP A 195 15.74 -15.32 3.69
C ASP A 195 14.41 -15.23 2.91
N GLN A 196 13.48 -14.39 3.39
CA GLN A 196 12.23 -14.12 2.68
C GLN A 196 12.47 -13.47 1.32
N TYR A 197 13.39 -12.50 1.25
CA TYR A 197 13.72 -11.81 0.01
C TYR A 197 14.36 -12.75 -1.01
N SER A 198 15.27 -13.62 -0.56
CA SER A 198 15.88 -14.67 -1.39
C SER A 198 14.83 -15.58 -2.00
N THR A 199 13.87 -16.04 -1.20
CA THR A 199 12.78 -16.92 -1.66
C THR A 199 11.90 -16.25 -2.73
N VAL A 200 11.54 -14.98 -2.53
CA VAL A 200 10.75 -14.20 -3.52
C VAL A 200 11.55 -13.98 -4.81
N TYR A 201 12.85 -13.69 -4.68
CA TYR A 201 13.73 -13.48 -5.82
C TYR A 201 13.94 -14.76 -6.63
N GLU A 202 14.16 -15.90 -5.97
CA GLU A 202 14.25 -17.21 -6.62
C GLU A 202 12.95 -17.55 -7.36
N GLY A 203 11.79 -17.34 -6.74
CA GLY A 203 10.49 -17.53 -7.41
C GLY A 203 10.27 -16.62 -8.61
N ALA A 204 10.81 -15.40 -8.61
CA ALA A 204 10.78 -14.50 -9.76
C ALA A 204 11.70 -15.00 -10.89
N LEU A 205 12.88 -15.53 -10.55
CA LEU A 205 13.80 -16.15 -11.54
C LEU A 205 13.18 -17.39 -12.18
N ASP A 206 12.55 -18.26 -11.41
CA ASP A 206 11.85 -19.46 -11.92
C ASP A 206 10.75 -19.07 -12.92
N ASN A 207 9.99 -18.03 -12.65
CA ASN A 207 8.99 -17.51 -13.59
C ASN A 207 9.61 -17.02 -14.91
N ILE A 208 10.76 -16.35 -14.85
CA ILE A 208 11.51 -15.91 -16.04
C ILE A 208 12.02 -17.13 -16.82
N GLU A 209 12.51 -18.16 -16.15
CA GLU A 209 12.97 -19.40 -16.76
C GLU A 209 11.82 -20.12 -17.49
N VAL A 210 10.67 -20.27 -16.86
CA VAL A 210 9.46 -20.83 -17.50
C VAL A 210 9.04 -20.02 -18.72
N MET A 211 9.04 -18.69 -18.64
CA MET A 211 8.72 -17.81 -19.79
C MET A 211 9.72 -17.97 -20.93
N LYS A 212 11.01 -18.07 -20.62
CA LYS A 212 12.09 -18.33 -21.59
C LYS A 212 11.87 -19.68 -22.32
N ASP A 213 11.55 -20.72 -21.58
CA ASP A 213 11.35 -22.06 -22.11
C ASP A 213 10.09 -22.15 -23.00
N LEU A 214 9.01 -21.49 -22.60
CA LEU A 214 7.80 -21.32 -23.44
C LEU A 214 8.12 -20.60 -24.75
N TYR A 215 8.88 -19.51 -24.67
CA TYR A 215 9.28 -18.72 -25.84
C TYR A 215 10.17 -19.54 -26.79
N MET A 216 11.16 -20.25 -26.27
CA MET A 216 12.04 -21.12 -27.05
C MET A 216 11.26 -22.27 -27.70
N SER A 217 10.34 -22.90 -26.98
CA SER A 217 9.44 -23.96 -27.51
C SER A 217 8.56 -23.44 -28.66
N MET A 218 8.03 -22.22 -28.50
CA MET A 218 7.20 -21.58 -29.54
C MET A 218 8.01 -21.28 -30.80
N ILE A 219 9.22 -20.73 -30.68
CA ILE A 219 10.13 -20.48 -31.82
C ILE A 219 10.47 -21.77 -32.52
N LEU A 220 10.84 -22.81 -31.76
CA LEU A 220 11.20 -24.11 -32.32
C LEU A 220 10.03 -24.73 -33.11
N SER A 221 8.84 -24.70 -32.52
CA SER A 221 7.60 -25.19 -33.16
C SER A 221 7.28 -24.43 -34.45
N MET A 222 7.41 -23.09 -34.43
CA MET A 222 7.18 -22.26 -35.60
C MET A 222 8.21 -22.52 -36.72
N THR A 223 9.48 -22.74 -36.35
CA THR A 223 10.54 -23.08 -37.28
C THR A 223 10.30 -24.43 -37.97
N PHE A 224 9.89 -25.46 -37.20
CA PHE A 224 9.50 -26.74 -37.76
C PHE A 224 8.30 -26.63 -38.69
N ALA A 225 7.25 -25.89 -38.32
CA ALA A 225 6.10 -25.66 -39.17
C ALA A 225 6.45 -24.98 -40.51
N LEU A 226 7.37 -24.01 -40.47
CA LEU A 226 7.86 -23.34 -41.64
C LEU A 226 8.65 -24.30 -42.58
N VAL A 227 9.52 -25.12 -42.00
CA VAL A 227 10.29 -26.12 -42.78
C VAL A 227 9.33 -27.10 -43.46
N PHE A 228 8.33 -27.61 -42.75
CA PHE A 228 7.33 -28.53 -43.33
C PHE A 228 6.44 -27.84 -44.37
N ALA A 229 6.21 -26.55 -44.30
CA ALA A 229 5.40 -25.80 -45.27
C ALA A 229 6.18 -25.53 -46.61
N VAL A 230 7.50 -25.55 -46.56
CA VAL A 230 8.37 -25.25 -47.71
C VAL A 230 8.82 -26.52 -48.43
N VAL A 231 8.82 -27.68 -47.79
CA VAL A 231 9.15 -28.97 -48.37
C VAL A 231 7.88 -29.63 -48.91
#